data_e8aadba29f1b941fd91c7e85094e3089
#
_entry.id   e8aadba29f1b941fd91c7e85094e3089
#
_cell.length_a   1.000
_cell.length_b   1.000
_cell.length_c   1.000
_cell.angle_alpha   90.00
_cell.angle_beta   90.00
_cell.angle_gamma   90.00
#
_symmetry.space_group_name_H-M   'P 1'
#
loop_
_entity.id
_entity.type
_entity.pdbx_description
1 polymer ?
#
loop_
_entity_poly.entity_id
_entity_poly.type
_entity_poly.pdbx_seq_one_letter_code
_entity_poly.pdbx_strand_id
1 'polypeptide(L)'
;MSDLASSDRRAFLTATAAAETTAADAPVPGGTPPAPPAPGGAPARPADGTEAARHADRELRELLEEVDPGRIEDTVRRLAAFGTRHTLSSQTDPEHGIGAARDWVHARMKECARASGGRMSVRLQSWIQEPDSLVPTPTRITNVLTTLRGTSAPNRVYVVSGHYDSRACGAAAADGDGPRVDDDASGVAVVMELARVLAVRRTAATVVLAAVAGEAHGLYGASHLAGELKAAGMDVQGVFAVDAVGGGAAGEAGAAEAGGAAGDGARARRAVRLYAQGAPTGGKDDSPSCRLARSVRDAAGDTAEVDVRVVHGDDRDRWAGDHVPFLERGWPAVRFAEPGGNARRPCDVDHTARVARVTAAALWTLAQAPGAPAGVQVRTDELGASAELRWRRGTESGLAGYEVVWRGAAEPEWTHVVEAGDTVQHTVGLSGDDVFFGVRAVGRNGLRSPVALPARPR
;
A
#
# COMPACT_ATOMS: atom_id res chain seq x y z
N MET A 1 -48.71 3.27 29.11
CA MET A 1 -49.84 2.72 28.34
C MET A 1 -49.20 2.04 27.19
N SER A 2 -48.93 0.86 27.40
CA SER A 2 -49.52 -0.44 27.02
C SER A 2 -49.12 -0.78 25.60
N ASP A 3 -48.22 -1.72 25.44
CA ASP A 3 -48.37 -3.17 25.55
C ASP A 3 -48.82 -3.82 24.26
N LEU A 4 -48.14 -4.79 23.87
CA LEU A 4 -48.30 -6.23 23.72
C LEU A 4 -47.78 -6.70 22.37
N ALA A 5 -46.76 -7.50 22.31
CA ALA A 5 -46.64 -8.94 22.48
C ALA A 5 -46.96 -9.69 21.17
N SER A 6 -46.05 -10.47 20.66
CA SER A 6 -45.66 -11.82 21.04
C SER A 6 -46.32 -12.92 20.19
N SER A 7 -45.50 -13.90 19.90
CA SER A 7 -45.79 -15.33 19.65
C SER A 7 -46.24 -15.74 18.23
N ASP A 8 -46.01 -16.87 17.68
CA ASP A 8 -45.37 -18.12 18.14
C ASP A 8 -45.42 -19.15 16.98
N ARG A 9 -44.49 -20.10 17.01
CA ARG A 9 -44.63 -21.54 16.72
C ARG A 9 -44.45 -22.13 15.32
N ARG A 10 -43.43 -22.92 15.33
CA ARG A 10 -43.24 -24.31 14.83
C ARG A 10 -44.48 -25.14 14.46
N ALA A 11 -44.36 -25.89 13.33
CA ALA A 11 -44.86 -27.27 13.17
C ALA A 11 -44.17 -27.84 11.93
N PHE A 12 -43.31 -28.88 12.05
CA PHE A 12 -43.57 -30.32 12.03
C PHE A 12 -44.33 -30.79 10.79
N LEU A 13 -43.64 -31.57 9.94
CA LEU A 13 -44.13 -32.91 9.59
C LEU A 13 -43.06 -33.74 8.87
N THR A 14 -42.77 -34.85 9.46
CA THR A 14 -42.11 -36.08 8.93
C THR A 14 -43.03 -36.83 7.98
N ALA A 15 -42.47 -37.42 6.93
CA ALA A 15 -43.05 -38.56 6.25
C ALA A 15 -42.00 -39.50 5.64
N THR A 16 -42.15 -40.67 5.98
CA THR A 16 -41.51 -41.97 5.91
C THR A 16 -41.20 -42.49 4.51
N ALA A 17 -40.24 -43.39 4.50
CA ALA A 17 -39.63 -44.22 3.51
C ALA A 17 -40.58 -45.05 2.62
N ALA A 18 -40.11 -45.35 1.37
CA ALA A 18 -40.31 -46.62 0.73
C ALA A 18 -39.06 -46.96 -0.10
N ALA A 19 -38.54 -48.15 0.18
CA ALA A 19 -37.42 -48.74 -0.51
C ALA A 19 -37.95 -49.48 -1.78
N GLU A 20 -37.26 -49.34 -2.90
CA GLU A 20 -37.28 -50.32 -3.97
C GLU A 20 -35.85 -50.58 -4.45
N THR A 21 -35.46 -51.83 -4.31
CA THR A 21 -34.25 -52.48 -4.81
C THR A 21 -34.40 -52.83 -6.29
N THR A 22 -33.41 -52.43 -7.11
CA THR A 22 -33.08 -53.24 -8.30
C THR A 22 -31.64 -53.05 -8.76
N ALA A 23 -30.97 -54.19 -8.88
CA ALA A 23 -29.90 -54.60 -9.79
C ALA A 23 -28.55 -53.82 -9.80
N ALA A 24 -27.54 -54.57 -9.38
CA ALA A 24 -26.12 -54.32 -9.54
C ALA A 24 -25.72 -54.20 -11.03
N ASP A 25 -24.98 -53.16 -11.34
CA ASP A 25 -24.17 -53.10 -12.56
C ASP A 25 -22.68 -52.89 -12.17
N ALA A 26 -21.81 -53.55 -12.94
CA ALA A 26 -20.42 -53.81 -12.62
C ALA A 26 -19.56 -52.53 -12.61
N PRO A 27 -18.43 -52.47 -11.83
CA PRO A 27 -17.58 -51.28 -11.75
C PRO A 27 -16.75 -51.12 -13.03
N VAL A 28 -16.84 -49.93 -13.63
CA VAL A 28 -15.90 -49.43 -14.63
C VAL A 28 -14.59 -49.06 -13.89
N PRO A 29 -13.41 -49.44 -14.41
CA PRO A 29 -12.15 -49.12 -13.73
C PRO A 29 -11.91 -47.60 -13.70
N GLY A 30 -11.92 -47.06 -12.49
CA GLY A 30 -11.63 -45.67 -12.23
C GLY A 30 -10.18 -45.31 -12.59
N GLY A 31 -10.04 -44.47 -13.60
CA GLY A 31 -8.78 -43.80 -13.85
C GLY A 31 -8.50 -42.84 -12.66
N THR A 32 -7.36 -43.00 -12.04
CA THR A 32 -6.85 -42.08 -11.00
C THR A 32 -6.83 -40.66 -11.57
N PRO A 33 -7.45 -39.65 -10.91
CA PRO A 33 -7.32 -38.29 -11.36
C PRO A 33 -5.84 -37.89 -11.35
N PRO A 34 -5.36 -37.09 -12.30
CA PRO A 34 -3.98 -36.61 -12.29
C PRO A 34 -3.72 -35.86 -10.97
N ALA A 35 -2.59 -36.17 -10.34
CA ALA A 35 -2.14 -35.52 -9.15
C ALA A 35 -2.08 -33.99 -9.39
N PRO A 36 -2.48 -33.16 -8.41
CA PRO A 36 -2.31 -31.73 -8.53
C PRO A 36 -0.83 -31.41 -8.78
N PRO A 37 -0.51 -30.44 -9.65
CA PRO A 37 0.87 -30.02 -9.88
C PRO A 37 1.49 -29.60 -8.54
N ALA A 38 2.73 -30.01 -8.32
CA ALA A 38 3.48 -29.66 -7.11
C ALA A 38 3.46 -28.15 -6.88
N PRO A 39 3.48 -27.67 -5.62
CA PRO A 39 3.50 -26.24 -5.33
C PRO A 39 4.74 -25.64 -5.98
N GLY A 40 4.51 -24.88 -7.05
CA GLY A 40 5.53 -24.12 -7.73
C GLY A 40 6.01 -23.02 -6.78
N GLY A 41 7.32 -22.88 -6.63
CA GLY A 41 7.93 -21.71 -5.96
C GLY A 41 7.37 -20.41 -6.55
N ALA A 42 7.59 -19.30 -5.85
CA ALA A 42 7.16 -17.95 -6.27
C ALA A 42 7.33 -17.80 -7.78
N PRO A 43 6.34 -17.25 -8.52
CA PRO A 43 6.38 -17.21 -9.97
C PRO A 43 7.66 -16.53 -10.43
N ALA A 44 8.56 -17.30 -11.01
CA ALA A 44 9.78 -16.76 -11.59
C ALA A 44 9.40 -15.74 -12.67
N ARG A 45 10.07 -14.60 -12.69
CA ARG A 45 10.05 -13.71 -13.86
C ARG A 45 10.39 -14.53 -15.10
N PRO A 46 9.73 -14.28 -16.24
CA PRO A 46 10.10 -14.96 -17.48
C PRO A 46 11.61 -14.79 -17.71
N ALA A 47 12.32 -15.89 -17.90
CA ALA A 47 13.79 -15.95 -17.96
C ALA A 47 14.41 -15.18 -19.13
N ASP A 48 13.61 -14.81 -20.15
CA ASP A 48 14.05 -14.04 -21.32
C ASP A 48 13.26 -12.74 -21.43
N GLY A 49 13.59 -11.78 -20.55
CA GLY A 49 12.99 -10.45 -20.58
C GLY A 49 13.27 -9.74 -21.90
N THR A 50 12.25 -9.09 -22.44
CA THR A 50 12.40 -8.17 -23.57
C THR A 50 13.44 -7.09 -23.21
N GLU A 51 14.02 -6.40 -24.21
CA GLU A 51 14.93 -5.28 -23.96
C GLU A 51 14.26 -4.21 -23.05
N ALA A 52 12.97 -3.99 -23.23
CA ALA A 52 12.18 -3.08 -22.39
C ALA A 52 12.10 -3.55 -20.93
N ALA A 53 11.96 -4.86 -20.67
CA ALA A 53 11.97 -5.40 -19.31
C ALA A 53 13.35 -5.26 -18.66
N ARG A 54 14.43 -5.58 -19.40
CA ARG A 54 15.79 -5.39 -18.89
C ARG A 54 16.12 -3.91 -18.64
N HIS A 55 15.56 -3.00 -19.44
CA HIS A 55 15.70 -1.57 -19.20
C HIS A 55 14.98 -1.14 -17.92
N ALA A 56 13.73 -1.56 -17.72
CA ALA A 56 12.97 -1.26 -16.50
C ALA A 56 13.66 -1.79 -15.23
N ASP A 57 14.23 -3.00 -15.28
CA ASP A 57 15.00 -3.58 -14.17
C ASP A 57 16.30 -2.82 -13.89
N ARG A 58 16.95 -2.31 -14.90
CA ARG A 58 18.16 -1.49 -14.74
C ARG A 58 17.81 -0.14 -14.12
N GLU A 59 16.77 0.55 -14.63
CA GLU A 59 16.30 1.82 -14.08
C GLU A 59 15.87 1.68 -12.61
N LEU A 60 15.23 0.56 -12.27
CA LEU A 60 14.85 0.28 -10.86
C LEU A 60 16.10 0.14 -9.98
N ARG A 61 17.10 -0.64 -10.40
CA ARG A 61 18.34 -0.80 -9.62
C ARG A 61 19.06 0.54 -9.43
N GLU A 62 19.24 1.31 -10.50
CA GLU A 62 19.83 2.64 -10.44
C GLU A 62 19.09 3.57 -9.48
N LEU A 63 17.74 3.55 -9.52
CA LEU A 63 16.91 4.34 -8.60
C LEU A 63 17.16 3.95 -7.13
N LEU A 64 17.28 2.64 -6.83
CA LEU A 64 17.47 2.17 -5.46
C LEU A 64 18.88 2.44 -4.95
N GLU A 65 19.90 2.36 -5.82
CA GLU A 65 21.29 2.70 -5.50
C GLU A 65 21.46 4.20 -5.20
N GLU A 66 20.63 5.06 -5.81
CA GLU A 66 20.66 6.51 -5.56
C GLU A 66 20.07 6.91 -4.21
N VAL A 67 19.32 6.04 -3.51
CA VAL A 67 18.79 6.34 -2.16
C VAL A 67 19.96 6.51 -1.20
N ASP A 68 20.11 7.74 -0.69
CA ASP A 68 21.28 8.17 0.11
C ASP A 68 20.90 8.28 1.60
N PRO A 69 21.42 7.36 2.45
CA PRO A 69 21.19 7.40 3.90
C PRO A 69 21.67 8.71 4.54
N GLY A 70 22.76 9.31 4.05
CA GLY A 70 23.29 10.56 4.60
C GLY A 70 22.31 11.72 4.40
N ARG A 71 21.62 11.80 3.26
CA ARG A 71 20.56 12.80 3.02
C ARG A 71 19.34 12.58 3.88
N ILE A 72 18.97 11.33 4.13
CA ILE A 72 17.90 10.96 5.06
C ILE A 72 18.28 11.46 6.46
N GLU A 73 19.50 11.18 6.93
CA GLU A 73 20.01 11.62 8.21
C GLU A 73 20.00 13.16 8.34
N ASP A 74 20.49 13.86 7.34
CA ASP A 74 20.51 15.33 7.31
C ASP A 74 19.09 15.92 7.38
N THR A 75 18.12 15.29 6.70
CA THR A 75 16.72 15.71 6.74
C THR A 75 16.12 15.50 8.14
N VAL A 76 16.30 14.32 8.72
CA VAL A 76 15.83 14.01 10.09
C VAL A 76 16.45 14.96 11.09
N ARG A 77 17.76 15.18 11.03
CA ARG A 77 18.50 16.08 11.92
C ARG A 77 18.01 17.53 11.79
N ARG A 78 17.73 17.98 10.56
CA ARG A 78 17.23 19.35 10.32
C ARG A 78 15.81 19.53 10.83
N LEU A 79 14.91 18.56 10.61
CA LEU A 79 13.55 18.62 11.15
C LEU A 79 13.54 18.64 12.69
N ALA A 80 14.42 17.88 13.31
CA ALA A 80 14.59 17.91 14.76
C ALA A 80 15.08 19.27 15.27
N ALA A 81 15.93 19.95 14.52
CA ALA A 81 16.50 21.25 14.90
C ALA A 81 15.48 22.43 14.89
N PHE A 82 14.28 22.25 14.31
CA PHE A 82 13.20 23.24 14.44
C PHE A 82 12.50 23.22 15.81
N GLY A 83 12.91 22.31 16.71
CA GLY A 83 12.26 22.11 18.01
C GLY A 83 10.88 21.50 17.84
N THR A 84 9.90 22.03 18.58
CA THR A 84 8.52 21.57 18.42
C THR A 84 7.98 21.92 17.04
N ARG A 85 7.42 20.92 16.36
CA ARG A 85 6.66 21.10 15.11
C ARG A 85 5.17 20.87 15.34
N HIS A 86 4.72 21.09 16.58
CA HIS A 86 3.31 20.95 16.94
C HIS A 86 2.42 21.78 16.00
N THR A 87 1.27 21.26 15.59
CA THR A 87 0.35 21.92 14.65
C THR A 87 -0.01 23.35 15.07
N LEU A 88 -0.08 23.61 16.39
CA LEU A 88 -0.38 24.92 16.97
C LEU A 88 0.86 25.77 17.28
N SER A 89 2.07 25.31 16.95
CA SER A 89 3.31 26.08 17.16
C SER A 89 3.43 27.24 16.19
N SER A 90 4.50 28.06 16.33
CA SER A 90 4.70 29.24 15.51
C SER A 90 4.63 28.97 14.01
N GLN A 91 3.83 29.75 13.31
CA GLN A 91 3.70 29.74 11.85
C GLN A 91 4.64 30.72 11.15
N THR A 92 5.27 31.64 11.93
CA THR A 92 5.98 32.81 11.40
C THR A 92 7.41 32.94 11.91
N ASP A 93 7.80 32.18 12.93
CA ASP A 93 9.18 32.11 13.37
C ASP A 93 10.04 31.47 12.27
N PRO A 94 11.16 32.12 11.84
CA PRO A 94 11.97 31.60 10.73
C PRO A 94 12.85 30.41 11.12
N GLU A 95 13.07 30.17 12.42
CA GLU A 95 14.02 29.16 12.91
C GLU A 95 13.34 27.99 13.64
N HIS A 96 12.16 28.22 14.24
CA HIS A 96 11.47 27.26 15.09
C HIS A 96 10.00 27.08 14.71
N GLY A 97 9.43 25.95 15.10
CA GLY A 97 8.02 25.66 14.93
C GLY A 97 7.66 25.08 13.56
N ILE A 98 6.36 24.83 13.41
CA ILE A 98 5.81 24.17 12.21
C ILE A 98 5.96 25.04 10.96
N GLY A 99 5.94 26.39 11.09
CA GLY A 99 6.12 27.31 9.98
C GLY A 99 7.51 27.20 9.36
N ALA A 100 8.56 27.22 10.20
CA ALA A 100 9.94 27.06 9.76
C ALA A 100 10.18 25.71 9.08
N ALA A 101 9.65 24.63 9.65
CA ALA A 101 9.73 23.29 9.06
C ALA A 101 9.04 23.24 7.68
N ARG A 102 7.80 23.76 7.58
CA ARG A 102 7.07 23.87 6.31
C ARG A 102 7.89 24.57 5.22
N ASP A 103 8.43 25.74 5.55
CA ASP A 103 9.12 26.59 4.59
C ASP A 103 10.44 25.95 4.13
N TRP A 104 11.13 25.27 5.04
CA TRP A 104 12.33 24.50 4.71
C TRP A 104 12.00 23.31 3.81
N VAL A 105 11.00 22.47 4.16
CA VAL A 105 10.58 21.33 3.34
C VAL A 105 10.17 21.81 1.94
N HIS A 106 9.40 22.90 1.86
CA HIS A 106 8.98 23.48 0.58
C HIS A 106 10.17 23.94 -0.26
N ALA A 107 11.15 24.61 0.33
CA ALA A 107 12.36 25.06 -0.36
C ALA A 107 13.17 23.86 -0.90
N ARG A 108 13.36 22.80 -0.08
CA ARG A 108 14.10 21.60 -0.49
C ARG A 108 13.39 20.82 -1.57
N MET A 109 12.06 20.66 -1.49
CA MET A 109 11.26 20.04 -2.55
C MET A 109 11.35 20.82 -3.87
N LYS A 110 11.37 22.13 -3.81
CA LYS A 110 11.61 22.98 -5.01
C LYS A 110 13.00 22.78 -5.60
N GLU A 111 14.03 22.59 -4.79
CA GLU A 111 15.37 22.26 -5.28
C GLU A 111 15.36 20.92 -6.03
N CYS A 112 14.75 19.88 -5.48
CA CYS A 112 14.57 18.60 -6.16
C CYS A 112 13.83 18.77 -7.49
N ALA A 113 12.74 19.53 -7.49
CA ALA A 113 11.93 19.75 -8.70
C ALA A 113 12.68 20.43 -9.85
N ARG A 114 13.69 21.25 -9.57
CA ARG A 114 14.52 21.91 -10.60
C ARG A 114 15.21 20.89 -11.53
N ALA A 115 15.64 19.75 -10.97
CA ALA A 115 16.28 18.68 -11.74
C ALA A 115 15.31 17.97 -12.71
N SER A 116 14.00 18.16 -12.54
CA SER A 116 12.98 17.50 -13.37
C SER A 116 12.78 18.08 -14.76
N GLY A 117 13.38 19.24 -15.07
CA GLY A 117 13.11 19.95 -16.31
C GLY A 117 11.63 20.38 -16.47
N GLY A 118 10.98 20.73 -15.36
CA GLY A 118 9.59 21.22 -15.35
C GLY A 118 8.52 20.13 -15.24
N ARG A 119 8.90 18.84 -15.15
CA ARG A 119 7.92 17.74 -15.00
C ARG A 119 7.38 17.60 -13.59
N MET A 120 8.14 18.04 -12.60
CA MET A 120 7.77 18.00 -11.20
C MET A 120 7.39 19.41 -10.73
N SER A 121 6.23 19.55 -10.14
CA SER A 121 5.74 20.79 -9.55
C SER A 121 5.68 20.70 -8.03
N VAL A 122 5.90 21.81 -7.36
CA VAL A 122 5.79 21.89 -5.89
C VAL A 122 4.85 23.02 -5.53
N ARG A 123 3.89 22.73 -4.64
CA ARG A 123 2.93 23.73 -4.16
C ARG A 123 2.64 23.57 -2.69
N LEU A 124 2.17 24.64 -2.09
CA LEU A 124 1.56 24.64 -0.76
C LEU A 124 0.05 24.46 -0.91
N GLN A 125 -0.52 23.52 -0.16
CA GLN A 125 -1.94 23.34 -0.02
C GLN A 125 -2.34 23.83 1.36
N SER A 126 -2.89 25.05 1.45
CA SER A 126 -3.17 25.73 2.73
C SER A 126 -4.65 26.03 2.89
N TRP A 127 -5.15 25.84 4.11
CA TRP A 127 -6.51 26.25 4.51
C TRP A 127 -6.53 26.66 5.98
N ILE A 128 -7.64 27.21 6.43
CA ILE A 128 -7.91 27.45 7.84
C ILE A 128 -8.75 26.27 8.34
N GLN A 129 -8.20 25.55 9.31
CA GLN A 129 -8.96 24.56 10.07
C GLN A 129 -9.82 25.29 11.09
N GLU A 130 -11.13 25.08 10.99
CA GLU A 130 -12.08 25.61 11.96
C GLU A 130 -11.89 24.95 13.32
N PRO A 131 -12.22 25.66 14.41
CA PRO A 131 -12.04 25.13 15.76
C PRO A 131 -12.82 23.82 15.99
N ASP A 132 -12.13 22.89 16.64
CA ASP A 132 -12.73 21.65 17.16
C ASP A 132 -12.09 21.26 18.51
N SER A 133 -12.31 20.02 18.97
CA SER A 133 -11.79 19.54 20.24
C SER A 133 -10.27 19.41 20.29
N LEU A 134 -9.60 19.29 19.14
CA LEU A 134 -8.15 19.08 19.00
C LEU A 134 -7.42 20.36 18.57
N VAL A 135 -8.11 21.23 17.85
CA VAL A 135 -7.60 22.52 17.38
C VAL A 135 -8.58 23.61 17.85
N PRO A 136 -8.37 24.21 19.04
CA PRO A 136 -9.38 25.05 19.70
C PRO A 136 -9.54 26.44 19.08
N THR A 137 -8.67 26.85 18.18
CA THR A 137 -8.70 28.16 17.50
C THR A 137 -8.53 27.98 15.99
N PRO A 138 -9.07 28.90 15.16
CA PRO A 138 -8.85 28.86 13.71
C PRO A 138 -7.35 28.78 13.42
N THR A 139 -6.92 27.68 12.83
CA THR A 139 -5.49 27.38 12.65
C THR A 139 -5.19 27.13 11.17
N ARG A 140 -4.14 27.77 10.66
CA ARG A 140 -3.66 27.49 9.31
C ARG A 140 -2.95 26.15 9.29
N ILE A 141 -3.44 25.23 8.48
CA ILE A 141 -2.76 23.96 8.17
C ILE A 141 -2.27 24.02 6.73
N THR A 142 -1.08 23.48 6.46
CA THR A 142 -0.47 23.56 5.13
C THR A 142 0.27 22.28 4.82
N ASN A 143 -0.11 21.60 3.75
CA ASN A 143 0.67 20.50 3.16
C ASN A 143 1.69 21.05 2.16
N VAL A 144 2.83 20.39 2.05
CA VAL A 144 3.80 20.59 0.96
C VAL A 144 3.65 19.45 -0.01
N LEU A 145 3.14 19.75 -1.21
CA LEU A 145 2.83 18.74 -2.21
C LEU A 145 3.78 18.84 -3.40
N THR A 146 4.45 17.75 -3.70
CA THR A 146 5.31 17.60 -4.87
C THR A 146 4.67 16.61 -5.84
N THR A 147 4.39 17.02 -7.06
CA THR A 147 3.70 16.20 -8.06
C THR A 147 4.59 15.99 -9.28
N LEU A 148 4.94 14.74 -9.54
CA LEU A 148 5.53 14.30 -10.80
C LEU A 148 4.39 13.80 -11.70
N ARG A 149 4.06 14.58 -12.74
CA ARG A 149 2.94 14.25 -13.63
C ARG A 149 3.28 13.05 -14.51
N GLY A 150 2.35 12.10 -14.55
CA GLY A 150 2.45 10.92 -15.41
C GLY A 150 2.43 11.26 -16.90
N THR A 151 3.17 10.48 -17.68
CA THR A 151 3.36 10.71 -19.11
C THR A 151 2.26 10.10 -19.97
N SER A 152 1.76 8.92 -19.63
CA SER A 152 0.77 8.17 -20.41
C SER A 152 -0.56 7.95 -19.69
N ALA A 153 -0.56 7.96 -18.35
CA ALA A 153 -1.74 7.79 -17.52
C ALA A 153 -1.81 8.88 -16.41
N PRO A 154 -1.92 10.18 -16.76
CA PRO A 154 -1.78 11.27 -15.81
C PRO A 154 -2.91 11.33 -14.75
N ASN A 155 -4.05 10.70 -15.00
CA ASN A 155 -5.15 10.65 -14.04
C ASN A 155 -5.01 9.50 -13.03
N ARG A 156 -4.16 8.51 -13.30
CA ARG A 156 -3.83 7.45 -12.37
C ARG A 156 -2.76 7.97 -11.41
N VAL A 157 -3.03 7.85 -10.11
CA VAL A 157 -2.22 8.50 -9.07
C VAL A 157 -1.75 7.48 -8.04
N TYR A 158 -0.48 7.61 -7.68
CA TYR A 158 0.09 7.02 -6.48
C TYR A 158 0.54 8.12 -5.53
N VAL A 159 0.27 7.97 -4.23
CA VAL A 159 0.60 8.95 -3.20
C VAL A 159 1.58 8.34 -2.23
N VAL A 160 2.62 9.08 -1.86
CA VAL A 160 3.47 8.77 -0.69
C VAL A 160 3.35 9.94 0.26
N SER A 161 3.03 9.69 1.52
CA SER A 161 2.92 10.73 2.56
C SER A 161 3.82 10.45 3.76
N GLY A 162 4.27 11.50 4.41
CA GLY A 162 4.83 11.55 5.74
C GLY A 162 4.41 12.86 6.37
N HIS A 163 4.24 12.93 7.70
CA HIS A 163 3.78 14.14 8.35
C HIS A 163 4.92 14.91 9.00
N TYR A 164 4.98 16.23 8.75
CA TYR A 164 6.05 17.06 9.29
C TYR A 164 5.68 17.75 10.62
N ASP A 165 4.42 17.69 11.04
CA ASP A 165 4.04 18.05 12.41
C ASP A 165 4.49 16.99 13.41
N SER A 166 4.59 17.38 14.66
CA SER A 166 4.97 16.48 15.74
C SER A 166 3.94 16.51 16.85
N ARG A 167 3.70 15.37 17.50
CA ARG A 167 2.87 15.29 18.69
C ARG A 167 3.68 15.71 19.90
N ALA A 168 3.25 16.75 20.59
CA ALA A 168 3.84 17.10 21.85
C ALA A 168 3.13 16.38 23.03
N CYS A 169 3.87 16.04 24.09
CA CYS A 169 3.30 15.47 25.30
C CYS A 169 2.83 16.58 26.23
N GLY A 170 1.49 16.75 26.40
CA GLY A 170 0.86 17.64 27.38
C GLY A 170 0.50 19.04 26.88
N ALA A 171 -0.32 19.76 27.65
CA ALA A 171 -0.84 21.09 27.28
C ALA A 171 0.21 22.20 27.18
N ALA A 172 1.45 21.97 27.66
CA ALA A 172 2.58 22.92 27.58
C ALA A 172 3.46 22.68 26.33
N ALA A 173 3.02 21.88 25.43
CA ALA A 173 3.85 21.29 24.39
C ALA A 173 3.94 22.10 23.11
N ALA A 174 3.11 23.15 22.94
CA ALA A 174 3.26 24.10 21.84
C ALA A 174 4.57 24.89 21.92
N ASP A 175 5.11 25.06 23.15
CA ASP A 175 6.32 25.84 23.45
C ASP A 175 7.47 24.95 24.00
N GLY A 176 7.29 23.61 24.08
CA GLY A 176 8.27 22.72 24.72
C GLY A 176 9.36 22.24 23.76
N ASP A 177 10.61 22.25 24.21
CA ASP A 177 11.80 21.72 23.54
C ASP A 177 11.85 20.18 23.58
N GLY A 178 10.92 19.52 22.91
CA GLY A 178 10.93 18.07 22.81
C GLY A 178 11.06 17.59 21.37
N PRO A 179 12.29 17.34 20.86
CA PRO A 179 12.43 16.79 19.52
C PRO A 179 11.87 15.37 19.47
N ARG A 180 10.73 15.17 18.84
CA ARG A 180 10.33 13.86 18.36
C ARG A 180 11.01 13.64 17.02
N VAL A 181 12.16 12.98 17.10
CA VAL A 181 13.03 12.81 15.94
C VAL A 181 12.46 11.78 14.98
N ASP A 182 11.75 10.80 15.49
CA ASP A 182 11.25 9.70 14.68
C ASP A 182 9.82 9.92 14.17
N ASP A 183 8.95 10.47 15.00
CA ASP A 183 7.53 10.70 14.69
C ASP A 183 7.29 12.17 14.27
N ASP A 184 7.25 12.58 12.98
CA ASP A 184 7.56 11.70 11.83
C ASP A 184 8.60 12.39 10.91
N ALA A 185 9.76 12.77 11.47
CA ALA A 185 10.84 13.26 10.63
C ALA A 185 11.39 12.18 9.69
N SER A 186 11.29 10.89 10.09
CA SER A 186 11.76 9.76 9.30
C SER A 186 10.93 9.57 8.03
N GLY A 187 9.60 9.61 8.12
CA GLY A 187 8.72 9.51 6.96
C GLY A 187 8.85 10.71 6.02
N VAL A 188 8.96 11.93 6.56
CA VAL A 188 9.24 13.10 5.72
C VAL A 188 10.58 12.97 5.00
N ALA A 189 11.61 12.40 5.65
CA ALA A 189 12.91 12.18 5.01
C ALA A 189 12.79 11.18 3.85
N VAL A 190 12.00 10.12 3.99
CA VAL A 190 11.69 9.20 2.89
C VAL A 190 10.98 9.93 1.75
N VAL A 191 9.93 10.70 2.03
CA VAL A 191 9.19 11.48 1.02
C VAL A 191 10.11 12.42 0.25
N MET A 192 11.01 13.13 0.94
CA MET A 192 11.95 14.07 0.33
C MET A 192 13.02 13.37 -0.50
N GLU A 193 13.53 12.24 -0.03
CA GLU A 193 14.51 11.45 -0.79
C GLU A 193 13.89 10.85 -2.06
N LEU A 194 12.64 10.35 -1.98
CA LEU A 194 11.88 9.92 -3.14
C LEU A 194 11.67 11.06 -4.15
N ALA A 195 11.40 12.29 -3.67
CA ALA A 195 11.29 13.45 -4.56
C ALA A 195 12.58 13.71 -5.35
N ARG A 196 13.73 13.54 -4.69
CA ARG A 196 15.05 13.73 -5.32
C ARG A 196 15.33 12.68 -6.38
N VAL A 197 15.19 11.39 -6.03
CA VAL A 197 15.53 10.29 -6.96
C VAL A 197 14.55 10.19 -8.12
N LEU A 198 13.29 10.59 -7.94
CA LEU A 198 12.28 10.57 -8.99
C LEU A 198 12.33 11.82 -9.90
N ALA A 199 12.93 12.93 -9.45
CA ALA A 199 12.94 14.18 -10.22
C ALA A 199 13.53 14.05 -11.64
N VAL A 200 14.54 13.20 -11.80
CA VAL A 200 15.22 12.99 -13.09
C VAL A 200 14.54 11.90 -13.95
N ARG A 201 13.49 11.26 -13.44
CA ARG A 201 12.82 10.12 -14.08
C ARG A 201 11.45 10.48 -14.64
N ARG A 202 10.89 9.58 -15.43
CA ARG A 202 9.54 9.69 -15.99
C ARG A 202 8.72 8.49 -15.56
N THR A 203 7.51 8.73 -15.09
CA THR A 203 6.55 7.69 -14.73
C THR A 203 5.36 7.68 -15.68
N ALA A 204 4.75 6.53 -15.92
CA ALA A 204 3.52 6.44 -16.69
C ALA A 204 2.34 7.07 -15.94
N ALA A 205 2.20 6.74 -14.65
CA ALA A 205 1.21 7.35 -13.75
C ALA A 205 1.77 8.59 -13.02
N THR A 206 0.88 9.43 -12.52
CA THR A 206 1.23 10.56 -11.66
C THR A 206 1.65 10.09 -10.26
N VAL A 207 2.71 10.69 -9.73
CA VAL A 207 3.19 10.46 -8.37
C VAL A 207 3.04 11.75 -7.57
N VAL A 208 2.39 11.67 -6.42
CA VAL A 208 2.26 12.75 -5.44
C VAL A 208 3.08 12.39 -4.20
N LEU A 209 4.05 13.21 -3.89
CA LEU A 209 4.91 13.11 -2.71
C LEU A 209 4.50 14.23 -1.76
N ALA A 210 3.92 13.86 -0.63
CA ALA A 210 3.22 14.77 0.27
C ALA A 210 3.88 14.82 1.65
N ALA A 211 4.42 15.98 2.04
CA ALA A 211 4.67 16.25 3.43
C ALA A 211 3.43 16.95 4.00
N VAL A 212 2.66 16.22 4.80
CA VAL A 212 1.38 16.70 5.33
C VAL A 212 1.51 17.23 6.75
N ALA A 213 0.48 17.93 7.24
CA ALA A 213 0.46 18.48 8.59
C ALA A 213 -0.87 18.25 9.28
N GLY A 214 -0.85 18.27 10.63
CA GLY A 214 -2.04 18.05 11.43
C GLY A 214 -2.44 16.57 11.54
N GLU A 215 -1.49 15.66 11.35
CA GLU A 215 -1.69 14.23 11.56
C GLU A 215 -2.09 13.96 13.00
N ALA A 216 -1.25 14.43 13.93
CA ALA A 216 -1.40 14.24 15.37
C ALA A 216 -2.71 14.81 15.95
N HIS A 217 -3.41 15.66 15.22
CA HIS A 217 -4.60 16.38 15.64
C HIS A 217 -5.85 16.04 14.85
N GLY A 218 -5.87 14.92 14.11
CA GLY A 218 -7.06 14.44 13.40
C GLY A 218 -6.86 14.22 11.91
N LEU A 219 -5.63 13.94 11.47
CA LEU A 219 -5.32 13.56 10.07
C LEU A 219 -5.74 14.66 9.06
N TYR A 220 -5.71 15.92 9.48
CA TYR A 220 -6.28 17.03 8.68
C TYR A 220 -5.61 17.15 7.32
N GLY A 221 -4.27 17.08 7.27
CA GLY A 221 -3.52 17.18 6.03
C GLY A 221 -3.86 16.09 5.02
N ALA A 222 -3.84 14.87 5.47
CA ALA A 222 -4.18 13.70 4.64
C ALA A 222 -5.65 13.75 4.20
N SER A 223 -6.58 14.14 5.11
CA SER A 223 -8.01 14.31 4.82
C SER A 223 -8.26 15.35 3.73
N HIS A 224 -7.56 16.49 3.81
CA HIS A 224 -7.69 17.58 2.85
C HIS A 224 -7.12 17.19 1.47
N LEU A 225 -5.95 16.53 1.44
CA LEU A 225 -5.36 16.00 0.21
C LEU A 225 -6.27 14.97 -0.46
N ALA A 226 -6.77 14.01 0.31
CA ALA A 226 -7.70 12.99 -0.19
C ALA A 226 -9.00 13.59 -0.71
N GLY A 227 -9.53 14.64 -0.04
CA GLY A 227 -10.70 15.41 -0.50
C GLY A 227 -10.45 16.10 -1.85
N GLU A 228 -9.31 16.74 -2.03
CA GLU A 228 -8.93 17.41 -3.27
C GLU A 228 -8.78 16.42 -4.43
N LEU A 229 -8.08 15.31 -4.22
CA LEU A 229 -7.93 14.27 -5.25
C LEU A 229 -9.28 13.67 -5.67
N LYS A 230 -10.20 13.50 -4.71
CA LYS A 230 -11.57 13.02 -4.98
C LYS A 230 -12.36 14.04 -5.80
N ALA A 231 -12.30 15.31 -5.42
CA ALA A 231 -12.98 16.40 -6.12
C ALA A 231 -12.44 16.58 -7.55
N ALA A 232 -11.15 16.36 -7.75
CA ALA A 232 -10.50 16.38 -9.06
C ALA A 232 -10.79 15.13 -9.92
N GLY A 233 -11.50 14.13 -9.40
CA GLY A 233 -11.80 12.90 -10.12
C GLY A 233 -10.56 12.04 -10.42
N MET A 234 -9.51 12.14 -9.58
CA MET A 234 -8.28 11.37 -9.78
C MET A 234 -8.51 9.90 -9.42
N ASP A 235 -7.88 9.01 -10.21
CA ASP A 235 -7.88 7.57 -10.01
C ASP A 235 -6.70 7.17 -9.10
N VAL A 236 -6.92 7.19 -7.78
CA VAL A 236 -5.90 6.85 -6.80
C VAL A 236 -5.78 5.33 -6.68
N GLN A 237 -4.69 4.77 -7.19
CA GLN A 237 -4.43 3.34 -7.28
C GLN A 237 -3.57 2.79 -6.12
N GLY A 238 -2.96 3.65 -5.32
CA GLY A 238 -2.19 3.27 -4.15
C GLY A 238 -1.71 4.46 -3.33
N VAL A 239 -1.79 4.32 -2.02
CA VAL A 239 -1.28 5.28 -1.04
C VAL A 239 -0.33 4.58 -0.10
N PHE A 240 0.85 5.16 0.11
CA PHE A 240 1.90 4.69 0.99
C PHE A 240 2.13 5.76 2.07
N ALA A 241 1.54 5.60 3.23
CA ALA A 241 1.85 6.43 4.38
C ALA A 241 3.13 5.89 5.03
N VAL A 242 4.12 6.74 5.20
CA VAL A 242 5.39 6.40 5.86
C VAL A 242 5.41 7.17 7.17
N ASP A 243 5.41 6.46 8.29
CA ASP A 243 5.18 7.07 9.58
C ASP A 243 5.97 6.33 10.68
N ALA A 244 6.83 7.06 11.38
CA ALA A 244 7.67 6.57 12.47
C ALA A 244 8.49 5.31 12.08
N VAL A 245 9.26 5.41 11.00
CA VAL A 245 10.06 4.30 10.44
C VAL A 245 11.54 4.35 10.84
N GLY A 246 11.92 5.20 11.77
CA GLY A 246 13.28 5.30 12.29
C GLY A 246 13.55 4.44 13.54
N GLY A 247 12.61 3.60 13.97
CA GLY A 247 12.72 2.85 15.22
C GLY A 247 13.76 1.74 15.23
N GLY A 248 14.15 1.21 14.08
CA GLY A 248 15.17 0.16 13.93
C GLY A 248 14.93 -1.10 14.75
N ALA A 249 15.91 -2.00 14.75
CA ALA A 249 15.86 -3.31 15.43
C ALA A 249 15.69 -3.27 16.98
N ALA A 250 15.78 -2.10 17.60
CA ALA A 250 15.61 -1.97 19.05
C ALA A 250 14.15 -2.04 19.51
N GLY A 251 13.17 -2.05 18.58
CA GLY A 251 11.74 -2.29 18.86
C GLY A 251 11.39 -3.76 19.15
N GLU A 252 12.34 -4.70 18.97
CA GLU A 252 12.08 -6.14 19.05
C GLU A 252 11.94 -6.70 20.48
N ALA A 253 12.22 -5.92 21.54
CA ALA A 253 11.98 -6.38 22.91
C ALA A 253 10.49 -6.64 23.22
N GLY A 254 9.57 -6.17 22.37
CA GLY A 254 8.12 -6.46 22.45
C GLY A 254 7.63 -7.57 21.51
N ALA A 255 8.47 -8.08 20.59
CA ALA A 255 8.10 -9.06 19.58
C ALA A 255 8.34 -10.52 20.02
N ALA A 256 8.75 -10.76 21.26
CA ALA A 256 8.95 -12.10 21.83
C ALA A 256 7.63 -12.87 22.03
N GLU A 257 6.47 -12.28 21.75
CA GLU A 257 5.17 -12.96 21.87
C GLU A 257 4.68 -13.69 20.61
N ALA A 258 5.42 -13.65 19.51
CA ALA A 258 5.11 -14.44 18.32
C ALA A 258 6.24 -15.47 18.09
N GLY A 259 6.13 -16.62 18.77
CA GLY A 259 6.89 -17.87 18.71
C GLY A 259 7.78 -18.16 17.48
N GLY A 260 8.83 -17.39 17.24
CA GLY A 260 9.82 -17.62 16.20
C GLY A 260 11.14 -18.14 16.79
N ALA A 261 11.68 -19.20 16.20
CA ALA A 261 12.92 -19.87 16.63
C ALA A 261 14.15 -18.95 16.58
N ALA A 262 15.09 -19.14 17.51
CA ALA A 262 16.26 -18.30 17.78
C ALA A 262 17.31 -18.16 16.64
N GLY A 263 17.05 -18.68 15.44
CA GLY A 263 17.93 -18.57 14.26
C GLY A 263 17.66 -17.37 13.35
N ASP A 264 16.60 -16.62 13.58
CA ASP A 264 16.04 -15.60 12.66
C ASP A 264 16.43 -14.15 12.99
N GLY A 265 17.24 -13.94 14.03
CA GLY A 265 17.51 -12.59 14.56
C GLY A 265 18.17 -11.61 13.60
N ALA A 266 18.97 -12.08 12.63
CA ALA A 266 19.62 -11.19 11.64
C ALA A 266 18.64 -10.81 10.52
N ARG A 267 17.73 -11.71 10.14
CA ARG A 267 16.70 -11.49 9.13
C ARG A 267 15.57 -10.63 9.70
N ALA A 268 15.23 -10.84 10.97
CA ALA A 268 14.26 -10.02 11.71
C ALA A 268 14.70 -8.54 11.77
N ARG A 269 16.00 -8.27 11.94
CA ARG A 269 16.55 -6.91 12.00
C ARG A 269 16.50 -6.14 10.68
N ARG A 270 16.23 -6.81 9.56
CA ARG A 270 16.09 -6.18 8.23
C ARG A 270 14.65 -6.09 7.77
N ALA A 271 13.69 -6.58 8.54
CA ALA A 271 12.29 -6.56 8.17
C ALA A 271 11.72 -5.15 8.25
N VAL A 272 10.94 -4.78 7.22
CA VAL A 272 10.12 -3.58 7.18
C VAL A 272 8.66 -3.99 7.40
N ARG A 273 7.97 -3.35 8.32
CA ARG A 273 6.56 -3.62 8.57
C ARG A 273 5.67 -2.77 7.69
N LEU A 274 4.68 -3.44 7.10
CA LEU A 274 3.69 -2.84 6.24
C LEU A 274 2.29 -3.20 6.75
N TYR A 275 1.58 -2.22 7.24
CA TYR A 275 0.22 -2.39 7.74
C TYR A 275 -0.77 -2.26 6.58
N ALA A 276 -1.68 -3.24 6.48
CA ALA A 276 -2.74 -3.27 5.49
C ALA A 276 -4.07 -3.60 6.14
N GLN A 277 -5.10 -2.80 5.87
CA GLN A 277 -6.44 -3.05 6.38
C GLN A 277 -7.04 -4.29 5.73
N GLY A 278 -7.56 -5.22 6.55
CA GLY A 278 -8.23 -6.44 6.12
C GLY A 278 -7.62 -7.70 6.71
N ALA A 279 -8.20 -8.86 6.36
CA ALA A 279 -7.73 -10.17 6.82
C ALA A 279 -6.72 -10.78 5.81
N PRO A 280 -5.68 -11.47 6.30
CA PRO A 280 -4.65 -12.06 5.45
C PRO A 280 -5.13 -13.29 4.68
N THR A 281 -6.04 -14.04 5.26
CA THR A 281 -6.46 -15.35 4.77
C THR A 281 -7.96 -15.52 4.83
N GLY A 282 -8.51 -16.20 3.81
CA GLY A 282 -9.78 -16.93 3.88
C GLY A 282 -11.05 -16.14 4.16
N GLY A 283 -10.94 -14.87 4.43
CA GLY A 283 -12.10 -14.00 4.34
C GLY A 283 -12.43 -13.81 2.87
N LYS A 284 -13.70 -13.86 2.52
CA LYS A 284 -14.20 -13.46 1.20
C LYS A 284 -13.82 -12.00 0.84
N ASP A 285 -12.98 -11.36 1.66
CA ASP A 285 -12.62 -9.95 1.66
C ASP A 285 -11.11 -9.75 1.53
N ASP A 286 -10.58 -10.04 0.33
CA ASP A 286 -9.26 -9.57 -0.04
C ASP A 286 -9.34 -8.05 -0.32
N SER A 287 -9.07 -7.26 0.71
CA SER A 287 -9.22 -5.81 0.63
C SER A 287 -8.30 -5.19 -0.43
N PRO A 288 -8.64 -4.02 -1.00
CA PRO A 288 -7.73 -3.31 -1.88
C PRO A 288 -6.36 -3.05 -1.25
N SER A 289 -6.29 -2.83 0.07
CA SER A 289 -5.05 -2.62 0.82
C SER A 289 -4.21 -3.89 0.93
N CYS A 290 -4.82 -5.06 1.14
CA CYS A 290 -4.10 -6.34 1.11
C CYS A 290 -3.48 -6.61 -0.26
N ARG A 291 -4.20 -6.27 -1.35
CA ARG A 291 -3.66 -6.41 -2.71
C ARG A 291 -2.50 -5.45 -2.96
N LEU A 292 -2.61 -4.20 -2.50
CA LEU A 292 -1.51 -3.24 -2.58
C LEU A 292 -0.30 -3.73 -1.78
N ALA A 293 -0.51 -4.24 -0.56
CA ALA A 293 0.58 -4.78 0.26
C ALA A 293 1.31 -5.95 -0.39
N ARG A 294 0.59 -6.86 -1.07
CA ARG A 294 1.23 -7.93 -1.88
C ARG A 294 2.06 -7.34 -3.01
N SER A 295 1.53 -6.34 -3.74
CA SER A 295 2.28 -5.67 -4.80
C SER A 295 3.55 -4.99 -4.28
N VAL A 296 3.52 -4.42 -3.07
CA VAL A 296 4.72 -3.87 -2.41
C VAL A 296 5.74 -4.97 -2.14
N ARG A 297 5.30 -6.10 -1.60
CA ARG A 297 6.19 -7.21 -1.28
C ARG A 297 6.78 -7.86 -2.53
N ASP A 298 5.98 -8.03 -3.58
CA ASP A 298 6.43 -8.54 -4.88
C ASP A 298 7.52 -7.63 -5.47
N ALA A 299 7.30 -6.31 -5.45
CA ALA A 299 8.27 -5.33 -5.94
C ALA A 299 9.55 -5.29 -5.09
N ALA A 300 9.45 -5.45 -3.77
CA ALA A 300 10.58 -5.47 -2.86
C ALA A 300 11.36 -6.78 -2.92
N GLY A 301 10.70 -7.91 -3.18
CA GLY A 301 11.32 -9.24 -3.20
C GLY A 301 12.43 -9.39 -4.23
N ASP A 302 12.33 -8.69 -5.34
CA ASP A 302 13.33 -8.68 -6.40
C ASP A 302 14.57 -7.81 -6.09
N THR A 303 14.46 -6.94 -5.09
CA THR A 303 15.53 -6.04 -4.64
C THR A 303 16.24 -6.53 -3.37
N ALA A 304 15.80 -7.59 -2.84
CA ALA A 304 16.25 -8.70 -1.99
C ALA A 304 17.14 -8.46 -0.78
N GLU A 305 17.27 -7.27 -0.26
CA GLU A 305 17.94 -7.11 1.05
C GLU A 305 16.95 -6.92 2.22
N VAL A 306 15.65 -6.84 1.94
CA VAL A 306 14.63 -6.43 2.92
C VAL A 306 13.45 -7.39 2.90
N ASP A 307 13.12 -7.95 4.07
CA ASP A 307 11.89 -8.71 4.28
C ASP A 307 10.73 -7.74 4.57
N VAL A 308 9.68 -7.73 3.74
CA VAL A 308 8.47 -6.93 3.97
C VAL A 308 7.45 -7.78 4.73
N ARG A 309 7.27 -7.48 6.00
CA ARG A 309 6.28 -8.14 6.86
C ARG A 309 4.96 -7.41 6.79
N VAL A 310 4.00 -8.01 6.12
CA VAL A 310 2.64 -7.47 6.07
C VAL A 310 1.92 -7.80 7.37
N VAL A 311 1.46 -6.75 8.06
CA VAL A 311 0.63 -6.85 9.27
C VAL A 311 -0.81 -6.54 8.86
N HIS A 312 -1.69 -7.51 9.02
CA HIS A 312 -3.09 -7.37 8.69
C HIS A 312 -3.91 -7.04 9.95
N GLY A 313 -4.92 -6.21 9.80
CA GLY A 313 -5.83 -5.88 10.90
C GLY A 313 -6.74 -4.71 10.59
N ASP A 314 -7.65 -4.43 11.51
CA ASP A 314 -8.44 -3.20 11.50
C ASP A 314 -7.65 -2.14 12.28
N ASP A 315 -7.05 -1.23 11.56
CA ASP A 315 -6.08 -0.25 12.09
C ASP A 315 -6.76 0.92 12.85
N ARG A 316 -8.10 0.86 12.97
CA ARG A 316 -8.89 1.97 13.50
C ARG A 316 -8.66 2.28 14.98
N ASP A 317 -8.28 1.28 15.77
CA ASP A 317 -8.25 1.41 17.22
C ASP A 317 -6.86 1.63 17.83
N ARG A 318 -5.78 1.42 17.07
CA ARG A 318 -4.41 1.49 17.64
C ARG A 318 -3.44 2.37 16.85
N TRP A 319 -3.67 2.62 15.55
CA TRP A 319 -2.65 3.20 14.67
C TRP A 319 -3.28 4.04 13.55
N ALA A 320 -4.14 5.00 13.90
CA ALA A 320 -4.61 5.99 12.94
C ALA A 320 -3.39 6.73 12.36
N GLY A 321 -3.35 6.87 11.04
CA GLY A 321 -2.29 7.57 10.32
C GLY A 321 -2.82 8.08 8.98
N ASP A 322 -1.98 8.73 8.20
CA ASP A 322 -2.33 9.42 6.95
C ASP A 322 -3.00 8.55 5.88
N HIS A 323 -2.92 7.22 5.98
CA HIS A 323 -3.59 6.30 5.07
C HIS A 323 -5.12 6.21 5.29
N VAL A 324 -5.59 6.48 6.52
CA VAL A 324 -7.00 6.32 6.90
C VAL A 324 -7.96 7.17 6.06
N PRO A 325 -7.74 8.47 5.84
CA PRO A 325 -8.62 9.29 5.01
C PRO A 325 -8.77 8.80 3.57
N PHE A 326 -7.79 8.07 3.04
CA PHE A 326 -7.86 7.48 1.70
C PHE A 326 -8.65 6.17 1.73
N LEU A 327 -8.50 5.33 2.77
CA LEU A 327 -9.32 4.14 2.98
C LEU A 327 -10.80 4.48 3.08
N GLU A 328 -11.16 5.54 3.80
CA GLU A 328 -12.54 6.02 3.93
C GLU A 328 -13.16 6.44 2.59
N ARG A 329 -12.34 6.79 1.62
CA ARG A 329 -12.75 7.12 0.25
C ARG A 329 -12.76 5.91 -0.69
N GLY A 330 -12.47 4.71 -0.15
CA GLY A 330 -12.46 3.45 -0.89
C GLY A 330 -11.18 3.22 -1.71
N TRP A 331 -10.12 3.97 -1.46
CA TRP A 331 -8.84 3.81 -2.14
C TRP A 331 -7.90 2.85 -1.42
N PRO A 332 -7.08 2.06 -2.13
CA PRO A 332 -6.09 1.21 -1.51
C PRO A 332 -5.01 2.05 -0.82
N ALA A 333 -4.79 1.80 0.46
CA ALA A 333 -3.78 2.50 1.23
C ALA A 333 -3.10 1.55 2.23
N VAL A 334 -1.81 1.73 2.42
CA VAL A 334 -0.97 0.97 3.35
C VAL A 334 -0.09 1.93 4.15
N ARG A 335 0.38 1.49 5.31
CA ARG A 335 1.25 2.26 6.18
C ARG A 335 2.53 1.50 6.50
N PHE A 336 3.67 2.10 6.25
CA PHE A 336 4.94 1.69 6.79
C PHE A 336 5.08 2.31 8.20
N ALA A 337 5.27 1.48 9.20
CA ALA A 337 5.52 1.96 10.56
C ALA A 337 6.24 0.91 11.40
N GLU A 338 6.99 1.35 12.40
CA GLU A 338 7.64 0.45 13.34
C GLU A 338 6.91 0.40 14.68
N PRO A 339 6.84 -0.79 15.35
CA PRO A 339 6.20 -0.90 16.65
C PRO A 339 6.95 -0.07 17.69
N GLY A 340 6.18 0.66 18.47
CA GLY A 340 6.71 1.41 19.60
C GLY A 340 7.58 2.58 19.17
N GLY A 341 7.27 3.22 18.02
CA GLY A 341 7.87 4.48 17.57
C GLY A 341 8.12 5.40 18.75
N ASN A 342 9.25 5.20 19.45
CA ASN A 342 9.53 5.89 20.67
C ASN A 342 10.23 7.19 20.27
N ALA A 343 9.49 8.25 20.27
CA ALA A 343 9.90 9.61 19.93
C ALA A 343 11.20 10.08 20.59
N ARG A 344 11.76 9.33 21.53
CA ARG A 344 12.97 9.65 22.29
C ARG A 344 14.22 8.88 21.84
N ARG A 345 14.10 7.99 20.83
CA ARG A 345 15.27 7.24 20.32
C ARG A 345 15.87 7.94 19.11
N PRO A 346 17.20 7.83 18.92
CA PRO A 346 17.83 8.23 17.66
C PRO A 346 17.21 7.45 16.49
N CYS A 347 17.03 8.11 15.36
CA CYS A 347 16.55 7.49 14.14
C CYS A 347 17.61 6.49 13.60
N ASP A 348 17.21 5.25 13.34
CA ASP A 348 18.00 4.27 12.59
C ASP A 348 17.94 4.63 11.10
N VAL A 349 18.94 5.37 10.67
CA VAL A 349 19.05 5.89 9.30
C VAL A 349 19.13 4.76 8.28
N ASP A 350 19.83 3.69 8.58
CA ASP A 350 19.96 2.53 7.68
C ASP A 350 18.63 1.83 7.51
N HIS A 351 17.85 1.71 8.58
CA HIS A 351 16.49 1.16 8.50
C HIS A 351 15.57 2.07 7.70
N THR A 352 15.59 3.39 7.95
CA THR A 352 14.81 4.37 7.21
C THR A 352 15.16 4.34 5.71
N ALA A 353 16.44 4.20 5.37
CA ALA A 353 16.87 4.05 3.98
C ALA A 353 16.38 2.74 3.34
N ARG A 354 16.26 1.64 4.11
CA ARG A 354 15.63 0.41 3.64
C ARG A 354 14.14 0.63 3.34
N VAL A 355 13.41 1.32 4.22
CA VAL A 355 12.00 1.70 3.95
C VAL A 355 11.90 2.55 2.70
N ALA A 356 12.79 3.52 2.53
CA ALA A 356 12.84 4.36 1.32
C ALA A 356 13.04 3.53 0.06
N ARG A 357 13.94 2.52 0.06
CA ARG A 357 14.16 1.62 -1.08
C ARG A 357 12.94 0.75 -1.37
N VAL A 358 12.31 0.17 -0.35
CA VAL A 358 11.07 -0.63 -0.52
C VAL A 358 9.96 0.23 -1.10
N THR A 359 9.75 1.44 -0.56
CA THR A 359 8.74 2.37 -1.06
C THR A 359 9.05 2.81 -2.49
N ALA A 360 10.32 3.09 -2.80
CA ALA A 360 10.78 3.43 -4.14
C ALA A 360 10.52 2.30 -5.15
N ALA A 361 10.85 1.04 -4.78
CA ALA A 361 10.63 -0.13 -5.62
C ALA A 361 9.15 -0.33 -5.94
N ALA A 362 8.30 -0.29 -4.92
CA ALA A 362 6.86 -0.44 -5.08
C ALA A 362 6.26 0.70 -5.94
N LEU A 363 6.60 1.93 -5.59
CA LEU A 363 6.10 3.12 -6.28
C LEU A 363 6.52 3.13 -7.76
N TRP A 364 7.82 2.87 -8.04
CA TRP A 364 8.35 2.82 -9.40
C TRP A 364 7.67 1.73 -10.23
N THR A 365 7.63 0.51 -9.71
CA THR A 365 7.02 -0.64 -10.38
C THR A 365 5.55 -0.39 -10.72
N LEU A 366 4.77 0.09 -9.75
CA LEU A 366 3.35 0.33 -9.92
C LEU A 366 3.06 1.56 -10.81
N ALA A 367 3.85 2.63 -10.69
CA ALA A 367 3.68 3.81 -11.53
C ALA A 367 4.05 3.58 -13.01
N GLN A 368 4.92 2.61 -13.29
CA GLN A 368 5.33 2.24 -14.65
C GLN A 368 4.51 1.09 -15.25
N ALA A 369 3.84 0.28 -14.40
CA ALA A 369 2.98 -0.80 -14.86
C ALA A 369 1.72 -0.26 -15.54
N PRO A 370 1.02 -1.04 -16.38
CA PRO A 370 -0.32 -0.71 -16.82
C PRO A 370 -1.31 -0.62 -15.66
N GLY A 371 -2.46 0.00 -15.87
CA GLY A 371 -3.57 -0.01 -14.91
C GLY A 371 -4.14 -1.42 -14.72
N ALA A 372 -4.67 -1.69 -13.51
CA ALA A 372 -5.32 -2.95 -13.23
C ALA A 372 -6.54 -3.18 -14.14
N PRO A 373 -6.80 -4.42 -14.59
CA PRO A 373 -7.95 -4.73 -15.42
C PRO A 373 -9.27 -4.37 -14.72
N ALA A 374 -10.20 -3.83 -15.47
CA ALA A 374 -11.51 -3.44 -14.94
C ALA A 374 -12.60 -4.45 -15.30
N GLY A 375 -13.62 -4.55 -14.43
CA GLY A 375 -14.80 -5.38 -14.71
C GLY A 375 -14.50 -6.87 -14.79
N VAL A 376 -13.56 -7.34 -13.98
CA VAL A 376 -13.24 -8.77 -13.89
C VAL A 376 -14.46 -9.53 -13.37
N GLN A 377 -14.83 -10.60 -14.06
CA GLN A 377 -15.90 -11.51 -13.72
C GLN A 377 -15.38 -12.94 -13.79
N VAL A 378 -15.94 -13.83 -12.98
CA VAL A 378 -15.69 -15.26 -13.04
C VAL A 378 -17.02 -15.98 -13.24
N ARG A 379 -17.03 -16.98 -14.11
CA ARG A 379 -18.14 -17.90 -14.34
C ARG A 379 -17.61 -19.32 -14.19
N THR A 380 -18.25 -20.11 -13.38
CA THR A 380 -17.98 -21.54 -13.29
C THR A 380 -18.95 -22.27 -14.22
N ASP A 381 -18.51 -23.38 -14.82
CA ASP A 381 -19.40 -24.26 -15.56
C ASP A 381 -20.39 -24.98 -14.62
N GLU A 382 -21.45 -25.60 -15.20
CA GLU A 382 -22.49 -26.28 -14.43
C GLU A 382 -21.97 -27.48 -13.63
N LEU A 383 -20.83 -28.03 -14.00
CA LEU A 383 -20.18 -29.15 -13.32
C LEU A 383 -19.10 -28.69 -12.34
N GLY A 384 -18.83 -27.41 -12.28
CA GLY A 384 -17.81 -26.82 -11.42
C GLY A 384 -16.36 -27.20 -11.78
N ALA A 385 -16.14 -27.79 -12.97
CA ALA A 385 -14.82 -28.29 -13.37
C ALA A 385 -13.92 -27.26 -14.00
N SER A 386 -14.45 -26.11 -14.39
CA SER A 386 -13.68 -24.99 -14.97
C SER A 386 -14.21 -23.63 -14.56
N ALA A 387 -13.30 -22.63 -14.54
CA ALA A 387 -13.61 -21.24 -14.29
C ALA A 387 -13.22 -20.39 -15.51
N GLU A 388 -14.17 -19.69 -16.09
CA GLU A 388 -13.95 -18.72 -17.15
C GLU A 388 -13.86 -17.31 -16.54
N LEU A 389 -12.72 -16.64 -16.71
CA LEU A 389 -12.54 -15.25 -16.33
C LEU A 389 -12.73 -14.36 -17.54
N ARG A 390 -13.40 -13.23 -17.35
CA ARG A 390 -13.59 -12.16 -18.35
C ARG A 390 -13.29 -10.81 -17.74
N TRP A 391 -12.73 -9.89 -18.54
CA TRP A 391 -12.40 -8.53 -18.11
C TRP A 391 -12.50 -7.53 -19.26
N ARG A 392 -12.43 -6.26 -18.94
CA ARG A 392 -12.33 -5.19 -19.94
C ARG A 392 -10.87 -4.92 -20.28
N ARG A 393 -10.57 -4.79 -21.57
CA ARG A 393 -9.24 -4.42 -22.04
C ARG A 393 -8.86 -3.01 -21.55
N GLY A 394 -7.64 -2.86 -21.06
CA GLY A 394 -7.02 -1.56 -20.80
C GLY A 394 -6.71 -0.80 -22.08
N THR A 395 -6.72 0.51 -22.00
CA THR A 395 -6.49 1.41 -23.17
C THR A 395 -5.05 1.93 -23.26
N GLU A 396 -4.19 1.56 -22.33
CA GLU A 396 -2.83 2.08 -22.25
C GLU A 396 -1.94 1.49 -23.34
N SER A 397 -1.16 2.35 -24.02
CA SER A 397 -0.29 1.97 -25.13
C SER A 397 0.85 1.04 -24.72
N GLY A 398 1.23 1.05 -23.44
CA GLY A 398 2.25 0.18 -22.86
C GLY A 398 1.77 -1.23 -22.51
N LEU A 399 0.50 -1.54 -22.67
CA LEU A 399 -0.07 -2.86 -22.38
C LEU A 399 0.47 -3.91 -23.37
N ALA A 400 0.96 -5.06 -22.83
CA ALA A 400 1.38 -6.22 -23.61
C ALA A 400 0.32 -7.34 -23.58
N GLY A 401 -0.35 -7.52 -22.44
CA GLY A 401 -1.32 -8.59 -22.26
C GLY A 401 -1.75 -8.71 -20.80
N TYR A 402 -2.19 -9.91 -20.43
CA TYR A 402 -2.72 -10.20 -19.12
C TYR A 402 -2.20 -11.53 -18.58
N GLU A 403 -2.17 -11.63 -17.29
CA GLU A 403 -1.98 -12.88 -16.54
C GLU A 403 -3.23 -13.15 -15.69
N VAL A 404 -3.66 -14.41 -15.69
CA VAL A 404 -4.63 -14.94 -14.73
C VAL A 404 -3.85 -15.57 -13.59
N VAL A 405 -4.22 -15.21 -12.37
CA VAL A 405 -3.57 -15.68 -11.14
C VAL A 405 -4.61 -16.35 -10.25
N TRP A 406 -4.18 -17.36 -9.47
CA TRP A 406 -5.05 -17.95 -8.47
C TRP A 406 -4.26 -18.49 -7.29
N ARG A 407 -4.97 -18.69 -6.18
CA ARG A 407 -4.45 -19.23 -4.93
C ARG A 407 -5.55 -20.00 -4.20
N GLY A 408 -5.17 -20.94 -3.36
CA GLY A 408 -6.09 -21.54 -2.39
C GLY A 408 -6.62 -20.50 -1.39
N ALA A 409 -7.80 -20.73 -0.84
CA ALA A 409 -8.44 -19.82 0.10
C ALA A 409 -7.62 -19.57 1.39
N ALA A 410 -6.85 -20.58 1.80
CA ALA A 410 -5.97 -20.50 2.99
C ALA A 410 -4.61 -19.86 2.69
N GLU A 411 -4.27 -19.65 1.42
CA GLU A 411 -2.95 -19.14 1.05
C GLU A 411 -2.96 -17.62 0.97
N PRO A 412 -1.97 -16.93 1.55
CA PRO A 412 -1.90 -15.47 1.52
C PRO A 412 -1.41 -14.94 0.17
N GLU A 413 -0.67 -15.76 -0.62
CA GLU A 413 0.00 -15.37 -1.85
C GLU A 413 -0.62 -15.99 -3.09
N TRP A 414 -0.41 -15.33 -4.24
CA TRP A 414 -0.74 -15.90 -5.55
C TRP A 414 0.26 -17.01 -5.87
N THR A 415 -0.20 -18.25 -5.81
CA THR A 415 0.66 -19.43 -5.97
C THR A 415 0.70 -19.94 -7.41
N HIS A 416 -0.25 -19.52 -8.24
CA HIS A 416 -0.34 -19.93 -9.63
C HIS A 416 -0.52 -18.73 -10.54
N VAL A 417 0.14 -18.77 -11.69
CA VAL A 417 0.07 -17.75 -12.73
C VAL A 417 0.01 -18.44 -14.09
N VAL A 418 -0.85 -17.95 -14.97
CA VAL A 418 -0.88 -18.33 -16.39
C VAL A 418 -0.92 -17.08 -17.25
N GLU A 419 -0.08 -17.04 -18.27
CA GLU A 419 -0.11 -16.00 -19.30
C GLU A 419 -1.35 -16.17 -20.18
N ALA A 420 -2.26 -15.21 -20.13
CA ALA A 420 -3.43 -15.19 -20.99
C ALA A 420 -3.17 -14.53 -22.35
N GLY A 421 -2.09 -13.74 -22.46
CA GLY A 421 -1.81 -12.95 -23.65
C GLY A 421 -2.71 -11.72 -23.77
N ASP A 422 -2.77 -11.15 -24.98
CA ASP A 422 -3.59 -9.96 -25.29
C ASP A 422 -5.05 -10.35 -25.58
N THR A 423 -5.77 -10.79 -24.56
CA THR A 423 -7.16 -11.26 -24.62
C THR A 423 -7.99 -10.57 -23.54
N VAL A 424 -9.31 -10.79 -23.56
CA VAL A 424 -10.26 -10.30 -22.54
C VAL A 424 -10.97 -11.43 -21.81
N GLN A 425 -10.53 -12.67 -22.06
CA GLN A 425 -11.05 -13.85 -21.39
C GLN A 425 -10.01 -14.97 -21.34
N HIS A 426 -10.12 -15.81 -20.32
CA HIS A 426 -9.31 -17.02 -20.18
C HIS A 426 -10.04 -18.05 -19.33
N THR A 427 -9.92 -19.33 -19.70
CA THR A 427 -10.53 -20.44 -18.94
C THR A 427 -9.44 -21.22 -18.23
N VAL A 428 -9.64 -21.46 -16.95
CA VAL A 428 -8.77 -22.28 -16.09
C VAL A 428 -9.53 -23.57 -15.77
N GLY A 429 -8.92 -24.73 -16.02
CA GLY A 429 -9.48 -26.04 -15.72
C GLY A 429 -9.41 -26.38 -14.23
N LEU A 430 -10.05 -25.58 -13.39
CA LEU A 430 -10.12 -25.73 -11.93
C LEU A 430 -11.50 -25.35 -11.44
N SER A 431 -12.00 -26.11 -10.43
CA SER A 431 -13.19 -25.72 -9.68
C SER A 431 -13.01 -24.38 -8.99
N GLY A 432 -14.07 -23.58 -8.98
CA GLY A 432 -14.11 -22.30 -8.28
C GLY A 432 -14.24 -22.42 -6.75
N ASP A 433 -14.41 -23.64 -6.24
CA ASP A 433 -14.55 -23.88 -4.81
C ASP A 433 -13.19 -23.76 -4.12
N ASP A 434 -13.14 -23.00 -3.03
CA ASP A 434 -11.93 -22.78 -2.23
C ASP A 434 -10.73 -22.16 -2.97
N VAL A 435 -10.95 -21.53 -4.13
CA VAL A 435 -9.94 -20.88 -4.93
C VAL A 435 -10.30 -19.40 -5.16
N PHE A 436 -9.34 -18.51 -4.95
CA PHE A 436 -9.43 -17.12 -5.37
C PHE A 436 -8.77 -16.94 -6.73
N PHE A 437 -9.50 -16.32 -7.63
CA PHE A 437 -9.00 -15.94 -8.95
C PHE A 437 -8.79 -14.43 -9.03
N GLY A 438 -7.83 -14.02 -9.86
CA GLY A 438 -7.62 -12.63 -10.22
C GLY A 438 -6.99 -12.48 -11.60
N VAL A 439 -7.00 -11.25 -12.10
CA VAL A 439 -6.38 -10.90 -13.37
C VAL A 439 -5.48 -9.69 -13.15
N ARG A 440 -4.29 -9.69 -13.73
CA ARG A 440 -3.40 -8.52 -13.75
C ARG A 440 -2.94 -8.22 -15.17
N ALA A 441 -2.74 -6.96 -15.45
CA ALA A 441 -2.20 -6.50 -16.71
C ALA A 441 -0.66 -6.57 -16.69
N VAL A 442 -0.08 -6.92 -17.83
CA VAL A 442 1.38 -6.98 -18.04
C VAL A 442 1.77 -5.92 -19.05
N GLY A 443 2.72 -5.11 -18.70
CA GLY A 443 3.30 -4.09 -19.58
C GLY A 443 4.35 -4.65 -20.55
N ARG A 444 4.59 -3.96 -21.63
CA ARG A 444 5.70 -4.28 -22.55
C ARG A 444 7.07 -4.19 -21.88
N ASN A 445 7.14 -3.46 -20.77
CA ASN A 445 8.30 -3.37 -19.89
C ASN A 445 8.37 -4.52 -18.86
N GLY A 446 7.50 -5.53 -18.96
CA GLY A 446 7.44 -6.68 -18.07
C GLY A 446 6.82 -6.40 -16.70
N LEU A 447 6.50 -5.14 -16.39
CA LEU A 447 5.91 -4.77 -15.10
C LEU A 447 4.42 -5.13 -15.04
N ARG A 448 3.97 -5.49 -13.87
CA ARG A 448 2.63 -6.02 -13.61
C ARG A 448 1.80 -5.06 -12.78
N SER A 449 0.53 -4.90 -13.15
CA SER A 449 -0.44 -4.16 -12.35
C SER A 449 -0.76 -4.90 -11.04
N PRO A 450 -1.36 -4.22 -10.06
CA PRO A 450 -2.07 -4.91 -8.99
C PRO A 450 -3.11 -5.87 -9.55
N VAL A 451 -3.37 -6.96 -8.82
CA VAL A 451 -4.38 -7.96 -9.23
C VAL A 451 -5.78 -7.40 -9.02
N ALA A 452 -6.60 -7.46 -10.07
CA ALA A 452 -8.02 -7.18 -10.00
C ALA A 452 -8.79 -8.48 -9.73
N LEU A 453 -9.64 -8.47 -8.71
CA LEU A 453 -10.49 -9.60 -8.36
C LEU A 453 -11.81 -9.54 -9.12
N PRO A 454 -12.46 -10.70 -9.38
CA PRO A 454 -13.82 -10.73 -9.88
C PRO A 454 -14.78 -9.99 -8.96
N ALA A 455 -15.65 -9.19 -9.57
CA ALA A 455 -16.74 -8.58 -8.83
C ALA A 455 -17.65 -9.69 -8.25
N ARG A 456 -18.06 -9.54 -6.99
CA ARG A 456 -19.04 -10.47 -6.42
C ARG A 456 -20.33 -10.42 -7.24
N PRO A 457 -20.95 -11.56 -7.55
CA PRO A 457 -22.32 -11.53 -8.05
C PRO A 457 -23.19 -10.83 -7.01
N ARG A 458 -23.99 -9.85 -7.48
CA ARG A 458 -24.95 -9.13 -6.64
C ARG A 458 -26.11 -10.03 -6.26
#